data_6ef791fb8ff2ad4158c741b543bd9bf9
#
_entry.id   6ef791fb8ff2ad4158c741b543bd9bf9
#
_cell.length_a   1.000
_cell.length_b   1.000
_cell.length_c   1.000
_cell.angle_alpha   90.00
_cell.angle_beta   90.00
_cell.angle_gamma   90.00
#
_symmetry.space_group_name_H-M   'P 1'
#
loop_
_entity.id
_entity.type
_entity.pdbx_description
1 polymer ?
#
loop_
_entity_poly.entity_id
_entity_poly.type
_entity_poly.pdbx_seq_one_letter_code
_entity_poly.pdbx_strand_id
1 'polypeptide(L)'
;DDVGVEEYLSMIERKTAVLYGAAAALPAVLLGADETVHDALYQYGIDVGRGFQIQDDVLDLVMPSDAIGKRRGSDLVEGKQTLITVHAREAGVDVDGLVDRDADEVSDADIEAAVSTLEEAGSIDYARETASEFVASGKAELAVLPDNEARALLADVADFLIERDH
;
A
#
# COMPACT_ATOMS: atom_id res chain seq x y z
N ASP A 1 -0.63 -16.39 -15.55
CA ASP A 1 0.61 -15.59 -15.74
C ASP A 1 0.90 -14.93 -14.39
N ASP A 2 2.09 -15.19 -13.83
CA ASP A 2 2.49 -14.60 -12.54
C ASP A 2 2.75 -13.10 -12.75
N VAL A 3 2.11 -12.28 -11.94
CA VAL A 3 2.33 -10.83 -11.90
C VAL A 3 3.62 -10.55 -11.15
N GLY A 4 4.52 -9.77 -11.75
CA GLY A 4 5.74 -9.30 -11.09
C GLY A 4 5.50 -8.01 -10.28
N VAL A 5 6.50 -7.62 -9.48
CA VAL A 5 6.44 -6.41 -8.64
C VAL A 5 6.10 -5.16 -9.45
N GLU A 6 6.71 -4.97 -10.63
CA GLU A 6 6.44 -3.80 -11.49
C GLU A 6 4.98 -3.75 -11.98
N GLU A 7 4.40 -4.91 -12.34
CA GLU A 7 3.01 -4.99 -12.78
C GLU A 7 2.04 -4.70 -11.64
N TYR A 8 2.33 -5.22 -10.43
CA TYR A 8 1.56 -4.90 -9.22
C TYR A 8 1.60 -3.39 -8.95
N LEU A 9 2.79 -2.77 -8.93
CA LEU A 9 2.93 -1.32 -8.70
C LEU A 9 2.19 -0.48 -9.75
N SER A 10 2.25 -0.88 -11.03
CA SER A 10 1.50 -0.22 -12.09
C SER A 10 -0.03 -0.39 -11.93
N MET A 11 -0.47 -1.51 -11.42
CA MET A 11 -1.88 -1.77 -11.16
C MET A 11 -2.41 -0.89 -10.04
N ILE A 12 -1.73 -0.83 -8.88
CA ILE A 12 -2.16 0.00 -7.74
C ILE A 12 -2.08 1.50 -8.06
N GLU A 13 -1.11 1.93 -8.88
CA GLU A 13 -1.05 3.29 -9.36
C GLU A 13 -2.34 3.67 -10.08
N ARG A 14 -2.74 2.87 -11.08
CA ARG A 14 -3.93 3.15 -11.90
C ARG A 14 -5.24 3.00 -11.13
N LYS A 15 -5.29 2.05 -10.18
CA LYS A 15 -6.49 1.74 -9.40
C LYS A 15 -6.74 2.75 -8.28
N THR A 16 -5.67 3.17 -7.60
CA THR A 16 -5.76 3.93 -6.34
C THR A 16 -4.97 5.24 -6.41
N ALA A 17 -3.67 5.21 -6.74
CA ALA A 17 -2.78 6.34 -6.55
C ALA A 17 -3.09 7.53 -7.46
N VAL A 18 -3.56 7.31 -8.69
CA VAL A 18 -3.98 8.39 -9.61
C VAL A 18 -5.05 9.30 -8.99
N LEU A 19 -5.97 8.74 -8.20
CA LEU A 19 -6.98 9.56 -7.51
C LEU A 19 -6.36 10.43 -6.40
N TYR A 20 -5.39 9.90 -5.65
CA TYR A 20 -4.64 10.67 -4.66
C TYR A 20 -3.83 11.78 -5.33
N GLY A 21 -3.14 11.48 -6.45
CA GLY A 21 -2.42 12.47 -7.24
C GLY A 21 -3.32 13.60 -7.73
N ALA A 22 -4.46 13.25 -8.31
CA ALA A 22 -5.44 14.23 -8.79
C ALA A 22 -6.00 15.10 -7.65
N ALA A 23 -6.31 14.48 -6.50
CA ALA A 23 -6.83 15.21 -5.33
C ALA A 23 -5.80 16.18 -4.75
N ALA A 24 -4.53 15.78 -4.67
CA ALA A 24 -3.45 16.63 -4.15
C ALA A 24 -3.12 17.78 -5.10
N ALA A 25 -3.14 17.58 -6.41
CA ALA A 25 -2.82 18.59 -7.41
C ALA A 25 -3.97 19.57 -7.70
N LEU A 26 -5.22 19.18 -7.48
CA LEU A 26 -6.40 19.99 -7.83
C LEU A 26 -6.38 21.41 -7.26
N PRO A 27 -6.01 21.67 -5.99
CA PRO A 27 -5.91 23.04 -5.47
C PRO A 27 -4.90 23.90 -6.24
N ALA A 28 -3.75 23.35 -6.65
CA ALA A 28 -2.75 24.06 -7.44
C ALA A 28 -3.30 24.50 -8.80
N VAL A 29 -4.04 23.61 -9.48
CA VAL A 29 -4.71 23.91 -10.75
C VAL A 29 -5.74 25.04 -10.57
N LEU A 30 -6.59 24.96 -9.55
CA LEU A 30 -7.66 25.93 -9.31
C LEU A 30 -7.12 27.33 -8.94
N LEU A 31 -5.96 27.40 -8.29
CA LEU A 31 -5.32 28.64 -7.90
C LEU A 31 -4.36 29.19 -8.95
N GLY A 32 -4.17 28.49 -10.07
CA GLY A 32 -3.25 28.90 -11.14
C GLY A 32 -1.79 28.92 -10.68
N ALA A 33 -1.41 27.95 -9.83
CA ALA A 33 -0.03 27.79 -9.40
C ALA A 33 0.88 27.37 -10.59
N ASP A 34 2.19 27.53 -10.41
CA ASP A 34 3.18 27.10 -11.40
C ASP A 34 3.12 25.60 -11.65
N GLU A 35 3.42 25.16 -12.87
CA GLU A 35 3.44 23.75 -13.29
C GLU A 35 4.30 22.88 -12.36
N THR A 36 5.45 23.41 -11.91
CA THR A 36 6.32 22.73 -10.95
C THR A 36 5.61 22.37 -9.63
N VAL A 37 4.75 23.26 -9.13
CA VAL A 37 3.97 23.00 -7.91
C VAL A 37 2.88 21.97 -8.17
N HIS A 38 2.22 22.08 -9.33
CA HIS A 38 1.23 21.09 -9.75
C HIS A 38 1.82 19.69 -9.84
N ASP A 39 2.94 19.55 -10.54
CA ASP A 39 3.59 18.25 -10.79
C ASP A 39 4.10 17.62 -9.48
N ALA A 40 4.71 18.44 -8.61
CA ALA A 40 5.17 17.98 -7.29
C ALA A 40 4.00 17.49 -6.40
N LEU A 41 2.90 18.22 -6.36
CA LEU A 41 1.72 17.80 -5.60
C LEU A 41 1.06 16.54 -6.21
N TYR A 42 1.04 16.44 -7.54
CA TYR A 42 0.55 15.24 -8.20
C TYR A 42 1.40 14.02 -7.84
N GLN A 43 2.74 14.15 -7.91
CA GLN A 43 3.67 13.08 -7.58
C GLN A 43 3.61 12.72 -6.08
N TYR A 44 3.52 13.71 -5.19
CA TYR A 44 3.23 13.49 -3.77
C TYR A 44 2.01 12.59 -3.58
N GLY A 45 0.90 12.91 -4.25
CA GLY A 45 -0.32 12.12 -4.14
C GLY A 45 -0.18 10.72 -4.73
N ILE A 46 0.53 10.55 -5.86
CA ILE A 46 0.82 9.24 -6.44
C ILE A 46 1.59 8.36 -5.46
N ASP A 47 2.67 8.87 -4.90
CA ASP A 47 3.54 8.09 -4.02
C ASP A 47 2.85 7.75 -2.70
N VAL A 48 2.16 8.71 -2.08
CA VAL A 48 1.35 8.46 -0.88
C VAL A 48 0.23 7.44 -1.16
N GLY A 49 -0.42 7.53 -2.31
CA GLY A 49 -1.48 6.60 -2.70
C GLY A 49 -0.98 5.17 -2.94
N ARG A 50 0.24 4.99 -3.47
CA ARG A 50 0.90 3.68 -3.59
C ARG A 50 1.22 3.11 -2.20
N GLY A 51 1.87 3.91 -1.34
CA GLY A 51 2.17 3.52 0.04
C GLY A 51 0.91 3.11 0.81
N PHE A 52 -0.15 3.90 0.68
CA PHE A 52 -1.46 3.59 1.28
C PHE A 52 -2.02 2.25 0.84
N GLN A 53 -2.02 1.94 -0.48
CA GLN A 53 -2.56 0.68 -0.97
C GLN A 53 -1.75 -0.53 -0.50
N ILE A 54 -0.40 -0.41 -0.49
CA ILE A 54 0.46 -1.47 0.02
C ILE A 54 0.21 -1.71 1.52
N GLN A 55 0.07 -0.64 2.30
CA GLN A 55 -0.24 -0.74 3.73
C GLN A 55 -1.63 -1.36 3.97
N ASP A 56 -2.64 -1.05 3.14
CA ASP A 56 -3.96 -1.67 3.21
C ASP A 56 -3.89 -3.19 2.99
N ASP A 57 -3.09 -3.63 2.03
CA ASP A 57 -2.84 -5.06 1.76
C ASP A 57 -2.10 -5.74 2.95
N VAL A 58 -1.17 -5.05 3.62
CA VAL A 58 -0.51 -5.54 4.84
C VAL A 58 -1.52 -5.68 5.99
N LEU A 59 -2.35 -4.65 6.22
CA LEU A 59 -3.34 -4.65 7.29
C LEU A 59 -4.38 -5.77 7.13
N ASP A 60 -4.77 -6.11 5.90
CA ASP A 60 -5.65 -7.25 5.63
C ASP A 60 -5.11 -8.56 6.24
N LEU A 61 -3.79 -8.76 6.21
CA LEU A 61 -3.15 -9.98 6.71
C LEU A 61 -2.90 -9.96 8.22
N VAL A 62 -2.49 -8.79 8.78
CA VAL A 62 -1.96 -8.74 10.15
C VAL A 62 -2.99 -8.30 11.19
N MET A 63 -4.01 -7.53 10.79
CA MET A 63 -4.99 -7.00 11.72
C MET A 63 -6.09 -8.02 12.04
N PRO A 64 -6.59 -8.05 13.28
CA PRO A 64 -7.75 -8.86 13.65
C PRO A 64 -9.01 -8.45 12.87
N SER A 65 -9.88 -9.43 12.57
CA SER A 65 -11.10 -9.22 11.77
C SER A 65 -12.06 -8.17 12.33
N ASP A 66 -12.13 -8.02 13.66
CA ASP A 66 -12.94 -7.02 14.35
C ASP A 66 -12.41 -5.60 14.19
N ALA A 67 -11.10 -5.43 13.98
CA ALA A 67 -10.48 -4.13 13.75
C ALA A 67 -10.68 -3.61 12.32
N ILE A 68 -10.68 -4.52 11.31
CA ILE A 68 -10.80 -4.14 9.89
C ILE A 68 -12.21 -4.24 9.33
N GLY A 69 -13.17 -4.80 10.09
CA GLY A 69 -14.56 -4.95 9.66
C GLY A 69 -14.79 -5.97 8.54
N LYS A 70 -13.77 -6.75 8.19
CA LYS A 70 -13.80 -7.88 7.24
C LYS A 70 -12.99 -9.04 7.81
N ARG A 71 -13.10 -10.21 7.17
CA ARG A 71 -12.29 -11.36 7.58
C ARG A 71 -10.80 -11.08 7.33
N ARG A 72 -9.95 -11.35 8.34
CA ARG A 72 -8.48 -11.31 8.21
C ARG A 72 -8.01 -12.20 7.07
N GLY A 73 -7.06 -11.72 6.27
CA GLY A 73 -6.49 -12.47 5.17
C GLY A 73 -7.45 -12.69 3.99
N SER A 74 -8.51 -11.88 3.90
CA SER A 74 -9.49 -11.99 2.81
C SER A 74 -8.85 -11.90 1.44
N ASP A 75 -7.85 -11.05 1.25
CA ASP A 75 -7.16 -10.88 -0.02
C ASP A 75 -6.34 -12.13 -0.40
N LEU A 76 -5.74 -12.80 0.58
CA LEU A 76 -5.04 -14.07 0.36
C LEU A 76 -6.02 -15.20 0.00
N VAL A 77 -7.14 -15.31 0.72
CA VAL A 77 -8.20 -16.31 0.45
C VAL A 77 -8.83 -16.13 -0.93
N GLU A 78 -9.00 -14.89 -1.37
CA GLU A 78 -9.51 -14.55 -2.70
C GLU A 78 -8.46 -14.71 -3.82
N GLY A 79 -7.23 -15.09 -3.49
CA GLY A 79 -6.14 -15.26 -4.44
C GLY A 79 -5.67 -13.94 -5.07
N LYS A 80 -5.88 -12.82 -4.39
CA LYS A 80 -5.40 -11.51 -4.87
C LYS A 80 -3.89 -11.48 -4.89
N GLN A 81 -3.35 -10.91 -5.95
CA GLN A 81 -1.92 -10.68 -6.09
C GLN A 81 -1.56 -9.34 -5.45
N THR A 82 -1.12 -9.40 -4.19
CA THR A 82 -0.59 -8.28 -3.43
C THR A 82 0.94 -8.24 -3.53
N LEU A 83 1.57 -7.14 -3.14
CA LEU A 83 3.03 -7.05 -3.11
C LEU A 83 3.65 -8.17 -2.25
N ILE A 84 2.96 -8.53 -1.16
CA ILE A 84 3.39 -9.59 -0.25
C ILE A 84 3.43 -10.95 -0.95
N THR A 85 2.35 -11.31 -1.66
CA THR A 85 2.24 -12.59 -2.35
C THR A 85 3.15 -12.67 -3.58
N VAL A 86 3.34 -11.56 -4.29
CA VAL A 86 4.27 -11.46 -5.41
C VAL A 86 5.71 -11.67 -4.93
N HIS A 87 6.16 -10.94 -3.89
CA HIS A 87 7.50 -11.10 -3.32
C HIS A 87 7.71 -12.51 -2.76
N ALA A 88 6.72 -13.09 -2.08
CA ALA A 88 6.81 -14.44 -1.54
C ALA A 88 7.04 -15.50 -2.65
N ARG A 89 6.34 -15.38 -3.80
CA ARG A 89 6.58 -16.26 -4.95
C ARG A 89 7.98 -16.09 -5.52
N GLU A 90 8.48 -14.87 -5.66
CA GLU A 90 9.86 -14.61 -6.09
C GLU A 90 10.89 -15.18 -5.10
N ALA A 91 10.57 -15.22 -3.80
CA ALA A 91 11.36 -15.86 -2.77
C ALA A 91 11.22 -17.40 -2.74
N GLY A 92 10.39 -17.99 -3.61
CA GLY A 92 10.21 -19.44 -3.73
C GLY A 92 9.14 -20.05 -2.83
N VAL A 93 8.28 -19.25 -2.23
CA VAL A 93 7.12 -19.71 -1.44
C VAL A 93 6.02 -20.19 -2.39
N ASP A 94 5.47 -21.37 -2.12
CA ASP A 94 4.24 -21.85 -2.77
C ASP A 94 3.02 -21.14 -2.18
N VAL A 95 2.76 -19.93 -2.71
CA VAL A 95 1.68 -19.06 -2.22
C VAL A 95 0.30 -19.70 -2.45
N ASP A 96 0.12 -20.41 -3.55
CA ASP A 96 -1.17 -21.05 -3.89
C ASP A 96 -1.47 -22.20 -2.94
N GLY A 97 -0.43 -22.85 -2.41
CA GLY A 97 -0.53 -23.90 -1.40
C GLY A 97 -0.76 -23.39 0.04
N LEU A 98 -0.60 -22.07 0.31
CA LEU A 98 -0.82 -21.52 1.65
C LEU A 98 -2.29 -21.61 2.08
N VAL A 99 -3.22 -21.44 1.13
CA VAL A 99 -4.67 -21.48 1.36
C VAL A 99 -5.32 -22.27 0.20
N ASP A 100 -5.01 -23.57 0.11
CA ASP A 100 -5.57 -24.47 -0.91
C ASP A 100 -6.87 -25.11 -0.42
N ARG A 101 -7.93 -24.30 -0.22
CA ARG A 101 -9.26 -24.73 0.20
C ARG A 101 -10.32 -23.76 -0.32
N ASP A 102 -11.57 -24.23 -0.35
CA ASP A 102 -12.70 -23.33 -0.57
C ASP A 102 -12.75 -22.24 0.52
N ALA A 103 -13.04 -21.01 0.13
CA ALA A 103 -12.99 -19.83 1.02
C ALA A 103 -13.79 -20.01 2.33
N ASP A 104 -14.88 -20.76 2.28
CA ASP A 104 -15.74 -21.06 3.45
C ASP A 104 -15.13 -22.10 4.40
N GLU A 105 -14.11 -22.85 3.96
CA GLU A 105 -13.45 -23.90 4.74
C GLU A 105 -12.13 -23.42 5.39
N VAL A 106 -11.62 -22.24 4.99
CA VAL A 106 -10.39 -21.68 5.56
C VAL A 106 -10.65 -21.23 7.00
N SER A 107 -9.87 -21.74 7.94
CA SER A 107 -9.94 -21.34 9.36
C SER A 107 -8.99 -20.17 9.69
N ASP A 108 -9.18 -19.53 10.84
CA ASP A 108 -8.24 -18.51 11.34
C ASP A 108 -6.85 -19.11 11.60
N ALA A 109 -6.77 -20.40 11.95
CA ALA A 109 -5.51 -21.10 12.13
C ALA A 109 -4.76 -21.30 10.79
N ASP A 110 -5.48 -21.53 9.68
CA ASP A 110 -4.88 -21.61 8.35
C ASP A 110 -4.31 -20.27 7.92
N ILE A 111 -5.04 -19.17 8.21
CA ILE A 111 -4.54 -17.79 7.95
C ILE A 111 -3.32 -17.49 8.80
N GLU A 112 -3.32 -17.85 10.09
CA GLU A 112 -2.16 -17.64 10.97
C GLU A 112 -0.92 -18.36 10.48
N ALA A 113 -1.07 -19.61 10.03
CA ALA A 113 0.02 -20.38 9.45
C ALA A 113 0.56 -19.77 8.14
N ALA A 114 -0.34 -19.27 7.29
CA ALA A 114 0.04 -18.57 6.06
C ALA A 114 0.79 -17.26 6.36
N VAL A 115 0.30 -16.45 7.30
CA VAL A 115 0.97 -15.20 7.73
C VAL A 115 2.36 -15.50 8.27
N SER A 116 2.51 -16.52 9.13
CA SER A 116 3.82 -16.92 9.66
C SER A 116 4.81 -17.29 8.53
N THR A 117 4.34 -18.01 7.50
CA THR A 117 5.17 -18.36 6.34
C THR A 117 5.60 -17.12 5.56
N LEU A 118 4.69 -16.15 5.36
CA LEU A 118 4.97 -14.89 4.66
C LEU A 118 5.91 -13.97 5.47
N GLU A 119 5.81 -13.99 6.81
CA GLU A 119 6.75 -13.31 7.73
C GLU A 119 8.14 -13.96 7.66
N GLU A 120 8.24 -15.27 7.74
CA GLU A 120 9.52 -16.00 7.64
C GLU A 120 10.22 -15.77 6.29
N ALA A 121 9.45 -15.58 5.21
CA ALA A 121 9.96 -15.21 3.89
C ALA A 121 10.37 -13.73 3.79
N GLY A 122 10.14 -12.91 4.83
CA GLY A 122 10.39 -11.47 4.82
C GLY A 122 9.47 -10.65 3.92
N SER A 123 8.38 -11.26 3.43
CA SER A 123 7.53 -10.63 2.41
C SER A 123 6.64 -9.53 2.99
N ILE A 124 6.22 -9.66 4.25
CA ILE A 124 5.45 -8.63 4.94
C ILE A 124 6.34 -7.42 5.26
N ASP A 125 7.56 -7.64 5.72
CA ASP A 125 8.52 -6.56 6.00
C ASP A 125 8.93 -5.83 4.72
N TYR A 126 9.17 -6.56 3.63
CA TYR A 126 9.42 -5.98 2.31
C TYR A 126 8.28 -5.03 1.87
N ALA A 127 7.02 -5.45 2.05
CA ALA A 127 5.88 -4.62 1.71
C ALA A 127 5.80 -3.35 2.58
N ARG A 128 6.04 -3.46 3.90
CA ARG A 128 6.08 -2.31 4.82
C ARG A 128 7.18 -1.32 4.48
N GLU A 129 8.39 -1.82 4.19
CA GLU A 129 9.52 -0.99 3.79
C GLU A 129 9.21 -0.26 2.48
N THR A 130 8.67 -0.97 1.48
CA THR A 130 8.27 -0.38 0.19
C THR A 130 7.20 0.70 0.37
N ALA A 131 6.19 0.49 1.22
CA ALA A 131 5.19 1.51 1.53
C ALA A 131 5.81 2.76 2.17
N SER A 132 6.74 2.57 3.11
CA SER A 132 7.46 3.65 3.78
C SER A 132 8.35 4.43 2.82
N GLU A 133 9.03 3.75 1.89
CA GLU A 133 9.85 4.40 0.86
C GLU A 133 9.02 5.27 -0.08
N PHE A 134 7.83 4.80 -0.51
CA PHE A 134 6.92 5.61 -1.31
C PHE A 134 6.45 6.84 -0.55
N VAL A 135 6.06 6.71 0.72
CA VAL A 135 5.64 7.88 1.53
C VAL A 135 6.79 8.86 1.74
N ALA A 136 8.00 8.37 1.97
CA ALA A 136 9.19 9.24 2.09
C ALA A 136 9.48 9.98 0.77
N SER A 137 9.36 9.31 -0.38
CA SER A 137 9.49 9.91 -1.71
C SER A 137 8.45 11.01 -1.91
N GLY A 138 7.18 10.71 -1.66
CA GLY A 138 6.11 11.70 -1.78
C GLY A 138 6.33 12.91 -0.88
N LYS A 139 6.73 12.71 0.38
CA LYS A 139 7.04 13.84 1.30
C LYS A 139 8.17 14.72 0.80
N ALA A 140 9.15 14.16 0.08
CA ALA A 140 10.24 14.94 -0.52
C ALA A 140 9.73 15.92 -1.59
N GLU A 141 8.68 15.56 -2.34
CA GLU A 141 8.05 16.44 -3.34
C GLU A 141 7.47 17.71 -2.72
N LEU A 142 7.09 17.68 -1.43
CA LEU A 142 6.56 18.86 -0.73
C LEU A 142 7.61 19.97 -0.54
N ALA A 143 8.88 19.72 -0.83
CA ALA A 143 9.95 20.72 -0.71
C ALA A 143 9.73 21.94 -1.63
N VAL A 144 8.93 21.83 -2.69
CA VAL A 144 8.55 22.95 -3.58
C VAL A 144 7.64 23.96 -2.87
N LEU A 145 6.94 23.54 -1.82
CA LEU A 145 6.03 24.41 -1.05
C LEU A 145 6.79 25.24 -0.01
N PRO A 146 6.24 26.43 0.35
CA PRO A 146 6.77 27.22 1.47
C PRO A 146 6.86 26.39 2.75
N ASP A 147 7.89 26.64 3.54
CA ASP A 147 8.07 26.00 4.85
C ASP A 147 7.11 26.63 5.87
N ASN A 148 5.96 25.98 6.04
CA ASN A 148 4.88 26.45 6.90
C ASN A 148 4.06 25.26 7.45
N GLU A 149 3.09 25.58 8.30
CA GLU A 149 2.22 24.59 8.95
C GLU A 149 1.42 23.74 7.94
N ALA A 150 1.01 24.29 6.79
CA ALA A 150 0.26 23.56 5.79
C ALA A 150 1.12 22.45 5.13
N ARG A 151 2.41 22.75 4.83
CA ARG A 151 3.34 21.73 4.33
C ARG A 151 3.59 20.65 5.39
N ALA A 152 3.77 21.03 6.65
CA ALA A 152 3.93 20.07 7.73
C ALA A 152 2.71 19.15 7.87
N LEU A 153 1.49 19.72 7.79
CA LEU A 153 0.25 18.95 7.85
C LEU A 153 0.13 17.94 6.70
N LEU A 154 0.54 18.28 5.48
CA LEU A 154 0.56 17.33 4.37
C LEU A 154 1.54 16.17 4.63
N ALA A 155 2.70 16.46 5.22
CA ALA A 155 3.65 15.41 5.62
C ALA A 155 3.08 14.51 6.71
N ASP A 156 2.42 15.08 7.73
CA ASP A 156 1.77 14.34 8.81
C ASP A 156 0.63 13.45 8.29
N VAL A 157 -0.15 13.93 7.31
CA VAL A 157 -1.20 13.12 6.66
C VAL A 157 -0.60 11.92 5.93
N ALA A 158 0.53 12.09 5.25
CA ALA A 158 1.20 10.99 4.56
C ALA A 158 1.68 9.92 5.56
N ASP A 159 2.28 10.31 6.69
CA ASP A 159 2.71 9.40 7.75
C ASP A 159 1.50 8.67 8.37
N PHE A 160 0.43 9.40 8.69
CA PHE A 160 -0.79 8.86 9.27
C PHE A 160 -1.42 7.75 8.39
N LEU A 161 -1.31 7.87 7.06
CA LEU A 161 -1.92 6.90 6.14
C LEU A 161 -1.25 5.52 6.17
N ILE A 162 0.03 5.43 6.58
CA ILE A 162 0.76 4.16 6.70
C ILE A 162 1.00 3.72 8.15
N GLU A 163 0.89 4.63 9.14
CA GLU A 163 1.07 4.33 10.56
C GLU A 163 -0.22 3.79 11.25
N ARG A 164 -1.24 3.43 10.48
CA ARG A 164 -2.52 2.91 11.01
C ARG A 164 -2.35 1.48 11.55
N ASP A 165 -1.73 1.37 12.72
CA ASP A 165 -1.60 0.11 13.47
C ASP A 165 -2.72 -0.08 14.52
N HIS A 166 -3.80 0.72 14.46
CA HIS A 166 -4.82 0.73 15.53
C HIS A 166 -6.23 0.75 14.97
#